data_50a4800f6b3bf7a5997a2b0554c1af45
#
_entry.id   50a4800f6b3bf7a5997a2b0554c1af45
#
_cell.length_a   1.000
_cell.length_b   1.000
_cell.length_c   1.000
_cell.angle_alpha   90.00
_cell.angle_beta   90.00
_cell.angle_gamma   90.00
#
_symmetry.space_group_name_H-M   'P 1'
#
loop_
_entity.id
_entity.type
_entity.pdbx_description
1 polymer ?
#
loop_
_entity_poly.entity_id
_entity_poly.type
_entity_poly.pdbx_seq_one_letter_code
_entity_poly.pdbx_strand_id
1 'polypeptide(L)'
;SEVTVAQIEQARRAIPVATVQNRYNLVERGAEAVLDHCTAHGIGFIPWYPLLVGKLADRAGALSEIAARHGATPAQVALAWLLRRSPVM
;
A
#
# COMPACT_ATOMS: atom_id res chain seq x y z
N SER A 1 -9.99 -2.71 -9.40
CA SER A 1 -8.79 -1.94 -9.05
C SER A 1 -9.03 -0.45 -9.27
N GLU A 2 -8.26 0.40 -8.59
CA GLU A 2 -8.40 1.85 -8.63
C GLU A 2 -9.82 2.32 -8.30
N VAL A 3 -10.34 1.83 -7.17
CA VAL A 3 -11.70 2.12 -6.71
C VAL A 3 -11.72 3.18 -5.60
N THR A 4 -12.86 3.82 -5.44
CA THR A 4 -13.13 4.73 -4.34
C THR A 4 -13.87 4.01 -3.21
N VAL A 5 -13.92 4.62 -2.02
CA VAL A 5 -14.71 4.08 -0.90
C VAL A 5 -16.19 3.94 -1.31
N ALA A 6 -16.75 4.91 -2.01
CA ALA A 6 -18.14 4.84 -2.47
C ALA A 6 -18.39 3.65 -3.39
N GLN A 7 -17.45 3.36 -4.30
CA GLN A 7 -17.54 2.20 -5.19
C GLN A 7 -17.45 0.88 -4.44
N ILE A 8 -16.58 0.80 -3.42
CA ILE A 8 -16.47 -0.39 -2.57
C ILE A 8 -17.80 -0.64 -1.85
N GLU A 9 -18.39 0.37 -1.25
CA GLU A 9 -19.65 0.23 -0.54
C GLU A 9 -20.81 -0.15 -1.48
N GLN A 10 -20.82 0.38 -2.69
CA GLN A 10 -21.81 0.00 -3.70
C GLN A 10 -21.66 -1.48 -4.07
N ALA A 11 -20.45 -1.98 -4.27
CA ALA A 11 -20.19 -3.38 -4.58
C ALA A 11 -20.59 -4.29 -3.40
N ARG A 12 -20.31 -3.89 -2.16
CA ARG A 12 -20.64 -4.66 -0.96
C ARG A 12 -22.13 -4.86 -0.74
N ARG A 13 -22.96 -3.98 -1.29
CA ARG A 13 -24.44 -4.14 -1.25
C ARG A 13 -24.90 -5.32 -2.11
N ALA A 14 -24.16 -5.65 -3.15
CA ALA A 14 -24.50 -6.73 -4.09
C ALA A 14 -23.78 -8.04 -3.75
N ILE A 15 -22.50 -7.97 -3.38
CA ILE A 15 -21.63 -9.14 -3.12
C ILE A 15 -20.66 -8.80 -1.97
N PRO A 16 -20.16 -9.83 -1.24
CA PRO A 16 -19.03 -9.63 -0.33
C PRO A 16 -17.79 -9.27 -1.13
N VAL A 17 -17.03 -8.27 -0.65
CA VAL A 17 -15.76 -7.87 -1.26
C VAL A 17 -14.63 -8.41 -0.39
N ALA A 18 -13.81 -9.31 -0.94
CA ALA A 18 -12.71 -9.93 -0.21
C ALA A 18 -11.43 -9.09 -0.28
N THR A 19 -11.12 -8.53 -1.44
CA THR A 19 -9.90 -7.75 -1.66
C THR A 19 -10.17 -6.52 -2.53
N VAL A 20 -9.31 -5.52 -2.35
CA VAL A 20 -9.27 -4.29 -3.17
C VAL A 20 -7.83 -4.10 -3.62
N GLN A 21 -7.65 -3.65 -4.86
CA GLN A 21 -6.33 -3.37 -5.41
C GLN A 21 -6.27 -1.95 -5.96
N ASN A 22 -5.46 -1.11 -5.33
CA ASN A 22 -5.24 0.27 -5.75
C ASN A 22 -3.75 0.59 -5.76
N ARG A 23 -3.36 1.60 -6.53
CA ARG A 23 -2.00 2.10 -6.52
C ARG A 23 -1.67 2.68 -5.16
N TYR A 24 -0.61 2.19 -4.54
CA TYR A 24 -0.19 2.69 -3.24
C TYR A 24 1.27 2.35 -2.97
N ASN A 25 2.03 3.32 -2.52
CA ASN A 25 3.42 3.12 -2.14
C ASN A 25 3.86 4.23 -1.17
N LEU A 26 5.12 4.19 -0.76
CA LEU A 26 5.68 5.13 0.21
C LEU A 26 5.50 6.61 -0.20
N VAL A 27 5.48 6.89 -1.49
CA VAL A 27 5.39 8.26 -2.04
C VAL A 27 3.98 8.59 -2.53
N GLU A 28 3.31 7.65 -3.19
CA GLU A 28 1.98 7.85 -3.75
C GLU A 28 0.92 7.29 -2.80
N ARG A 29 0.31 8.15 -2.02
CA ARG A 29 -0.66 7.79 -0.97
C ARG A 29 -2.07 8.27 -1.26
N GLY A 30 -2.41 8.49 -2.54
CA GLY A 30 -3.74 8.94 -2.92
C GLY A 30 -4.87 8.00 -2.51
N ALA A 31 -4.59 6.73 -2.27
CA ALA A 31 -5.56 5.73 -1.84
C ALA A 31 -5.63 5.54 -0.31
N GLU A 32 -5.11 6.48 0.49
CA GLU A 32 -5.14 6.37 1.96
C GLU A 32 -6.56 6.13 2.50
N ALA A 33 -7.56 6.87 2.00
CA ALA A 33 -8.94 6.70 2.44
C ALA A 33 -9.48 5.31 2.14
N VAL A 34 -9.12 4.76 0.99
CA VAL A 34 -9.51 3.39 0.59
C VAL A 34 -8.82 2.37 1.49
N LEU A 35 -7.53 2.54 1.75
CA LEU A 35 -6.78 1.65 2.65
C LEU A 35 -7.37 1.66 4.07
N ASP A 36 -7.66 2.84 4.60
CA ASP A 36 -8.26 2.96 5.93
C ASP A 36 -9.64 2.32 6.00
N HIS A 37 -10.44 2.47 4.95
CA HIS A 37 -11.74 1.81 4.85
C HIS A 37 -11.60 0.30 4.83
N CYS A 38 -10.67 -0.24 4.04
CA CYS A 38 -10.39 -1.67 3.99
C CYS A 38 -9.92 -2.20 5.34
N THR A 39 -9.05 -1.47 6.03
CA THR A 39 -8.54 -1.82 7.36
C THR A 39 -9.70 -1.92 8.37
N ALA A 40 -10.60 -0.94 8.36
CA ALA A 40 -11.74 -0.89 9.28
C ALA A 40 -12.73 -2.04 9.05
N HIS A 41 -12.85 -2.53 7.83
CA HIS A 41 -13.83 -3.55 7.45
C HIS A 41 -13.23 -4.93 7.19
N GLY A 42 -11.94 -5.12 7.45
CA GLY A 42 -11.27 -6.41 7.26
C GLY A 42 -11.18 -6.85 5.80
N ILE A 43 -11.16 -5.90 4.86
CA ILE A 43 -11.01 -6.17 3.43
C ILE A 43 -9.52 -6.17 3.10
N GLY A 44 -9.01 -7.23 2.45
CA GLY A 44 -7.62 -7.28 2.02
C GLY A 44 -7.30 -6.18 1.02
N PHE A 45 -6.16 -5.52 1.19
CA PHE A 45 -5.70 -4.47 0.30
C PHE A 45 -4.43 -4.92 -0.41
N ILE A 46 -4.44 -4.88 -1.73
CA ILE A 46 -3.30 -5.26 -2.56
C ILE A 46 -2.77 -3.99 -3.22
N PRO A 47 -1.66 -3.43 -2.72
CA PRO A 47 -1.06 -2.27 -3.37
C PRO A 47 -0.41 -2.70 -4.67
N TRP A 48 -0.74 -2.03 -5.77
CA TRP A 48 0.02 -2.20 -6.99
C TRP A 48 0.95 -1.01 -7.17
N TYR A 49 2.01 -1.20 -7.93
CA TYR A 49 3.07 -0.20 -8.07
C TYR A 49 3.76 0.11 -6.73
N PRO A 50 4.02 -0.93 -5.90
CA PRO A 50 4.46 -0.68 -4.52
C PRO A 50 5.84 -0.05 -4.42
N LEU A 51 6.68 -0.21 -5.45
CA LEU A 51 8.04 0.32 -5.50
C LEU A 51 8.25 1.32 -6.64
N LEU A 52 7.19 1.90 -7.20
CA LEU A 52 7.29 2.78 -8.37
C LEU A 52 8.11 2.12 -9.50
N VAL A 53 7.83 0.83 -9.79
CA VAL A 53 8.60 0.04 -10.76
C VAL A 53 10.10 0.05 -10.42
N GLY A 54 10.41 -0.10 -9.12
CA GLY A 54 11.79 -0.13 -8.64
C GLY A 54 12.43 1.24 -8.42
N LYS A 55 11.76 2.33 -8.79
CA LYS A 55 12.33 3.68 -8.63
C LYS A 55 12.57 4.09 -7.18
N LEU A 56 11.81 3.54 -6.22
CA LEU A 56 12.06 3.79 -4.81
C LEU A 56 13.42 3.26 -4.36
N ALA A 57 13.87 2.16 -4.95
CA ALA A 57 15.18 1.57 -4.64
C ALA A 57 16.34 2.47 -5.10
N ASP A 58 16.11 3.31 -6.11
CA ASP A 58 17.13 4.19 -6.67
C ASP A 58 17.17 5.58 -6.01
N ARG A 59 16.23 5.86 -5.09
CA ARG A 59 16.20 7.14 -4.40
C ARG A 59 17.26 7.20 -3.31
N ALA A 60 18.07 8.24 -3.36
CA ALA A 60 19.04 8.55 -2.32
C ALA A 60 18.35 9.19 -1.09
N GLY A 61 19.07 9.36 0.01
CA GLY A 61 18.62 10.09 1.18
C GLY A 61 18.11 9.20 2.30
N ALA A 62 17.01 9.60 2.96
CA ALA A 62 16.53 8.95 4.17
C ALA A 62 16.26 7.46 4.02
N LEU A 63 15.71 7.03 2.88
CA LEU A 63 15.42 5.61 2.64
C LEU A 63 16.70 4.79 2.59
N SER A 64 17.73 5.28 1.89
CA SER A 64 19.04 4.61 1.81
C SER A 64 19.74 4.57 3.16
N GLU A 65 19.66 5.63 3.95
CA GLU A 65 20.24 5.66 5.30
C GLU A 65 19.58 4.63 6.22
N ILE A 66 18.25 4.59 6.23
CA ILE A 66 17.51 3.62 7.04
C ILE A 66 17.87 2.20 6.63
N ALA A 67 17.92 1.93 5.34
CA ALA A 67 18.30 0.63 4.82
C ALA A 67 19.70 0.22 5.28
N ALA A 68 20.67 1.12 5.18
CA ALA A 68 22.04 0.86 5.61
C ALA A 68 22.13 0.52 7.10
N ARG A 69 21.38 1.22 7.96
CA ARG A 69 21.33 0.96 9.40
C ARG A 69 20.83 -0.44 9.73
N HIS A 70 19.96 -0.99 8.92
CA HIS A 70 19.34 -2.29 9.15
C HIS A 70 19.95 -3.42 8.31
N GLY A 71 21.01 -3.14 7.57
CA GLY A 71 21.63 -4.14 6.69
C GLY A 71 20.67 -4.62 5.61
N ALA A 72 19.79 -3.74 5.14
CA ALA A 72 18.76 -4.06 4.16
C ALA A 72 18.90 -3.20 2.90
N THR A 73 18.17 -3.54 1.85
CA THR A 73 18.09 -2.71 0.66
C THR A 73 16.98 -1.66 0.80
N PRO A 74 17.05 -0.52 0.08
CA PRO A 74 15.95 0.44 0.07
C PRO A 74 14.60 -0.17 -0.33
N ALA A 75 14.60 -1.12 -1.27
CA ALA A 75 13.38 -1.83 -1.68
C ALA A 75 12.77 -2.63 -0.53
N GLN A 76 13.60 -3.34 0.24
CA GLN A 76 13.14 -4.08 1.41
C GLN A 76 12.51 -3.18 2.47
N VAL A 77 13.10 -2.02 2.71
CA VAL A 77 12.55 -1.03 3.66
C VAL A 77 11.20 -0.49 3.16
N ALA A 78 11.09 -0.18 1.87
CA ALA A 78 9.84 0.31 1.30
C ALA A 78 8.72 -0.72 1.39
N LEU A 79 9.01 -2.00 1.15
CA LEU A 79 8.04 -3.08 1.30
C LEU A 79 7.65 -3.29 2.77
N ALA A 80 8.62 -3.24 3.68
CA ALA A 80 8.37 -3.35 5.11
C ALA A 80 7.44 -2.24 5.60
N TRP A 81 7.62 -1.03 5.08
CA TRP A 81 6.74 0.09 5.41
C TRP A 81 5.29 -0.20 5.02
N LEU A 82 5.07 -0.74 3.81
CA LEU A 82 3.74 -1.12 3.36
C LEU A 82 3.09 -2.14 4.30
N LEU A 83 3.82 -3.19 4.65
CA LEU A 83 3.33 -4.24 5.53
C LEU A 83 3.03 -3.73 6.94
N ARG A 84 3.78 -2.74 7.40
CA ARG A 84 3.59 -2.13 8.71
C ARG A 84 2.42 -1.14 8.72
N ARG A 85 2.10 -0.53 7.58
CA ARG A 85 1.06 0.50 7.45
C ARG A 85 -0.33 -0.04 7.78
N SER A 86 -0.62 -1.28 7.43
CA SER A 86 -1.91 -1.87 7.70
C SER A 86 -1.85 -3.39 7.78
N PRO A 87 -2.60 -4.01 8.72
CA PRO A 87 -2.64 -5.46 8.84
C PRO A 87 -3.38 -6.16 7.69
N VAL A 88 -4.11 -5.42 6.84
CA VAL A 88 -4.84 -6.01 5.71
C VAL A 88 -4.02 -6.05 4.42
N MET A 89 -2.81 -5.54 4.43
CA MET A 89 -1.90 -5.62 3.29
C MET A 89 -1.14 -6.93 3.21
#